data_a397c076a0f37b9d4fed376b7446d84a
#
_entry.id   a397c076a0f37b9d4fed376b7446d84a
#
_cell.length_a   1.000
_cell.length_b   1.000
_cell.length_c   1.000
_cell.angle_alpha   90.00
_cell.angle_beta   90.00
_cell.angle_gamma   90.00
#
_symmetry.space_group_name_H-M   'P 1'
#
loop_
_entity.id
_entity.type
_entity.pdbx_description
1 polymer ?
#
loop_
_entity_poly.entity_id
_entity_poly.type
_entity_poly.pdbx_seq_one_letter_code
_entity_poly.pdbx_strand_id
1 'polypeptide(L)'
;MEKFDSMLSPVIDSTLGQRCRSIIGYQFSEIVRSLMSVYFCGGSCVEDVTSQLMRHLSYHPTLRTCSSDTILRAIKELTQENISYTSDQGKTYDFNTADKLNTLLINALVSTGELKEIEEYDVDFDHQFLETEKYDAKPTYKKFLGYRPGVYVIGDKIVYIENSDGNTNVRFHQADTHKRFFALLESQNIRVNRFRARLRFLLEGNRQ
;
A
#
# COMPACT_ATOMS: atom_id res chain seq x y z
N MET A 1 16.88 -13.14 6.79
CA MET A 1 16.76 -11.85 7.54
C MET A 1 17.92 -10.91 7.25
N GLU A 2 19.18 -11.36 7.19
CA GLU A 2 20.35 -10.50 6.87
C GLU A 2 20.18 -9.66 5.59
N LYS A 3 19.67 -10.26 4.50
CA LYS A 3 19.38 -9.51 3.27
C LYS A 3 18.31 -8.43 3.47
N PHE A 4 17.28 -8.69 4.28
CA PHE A 4 16.29 -7.69 4.61
C PHE A 4 16.95 -6.51 5.35
N ASP A 5 17.73 -6.81 6.38
CA ASP A 5 18.36 -5.79 7.21
C ASP A 5 19.37 -4.95 6.42
N SER A 6 20.14 -5.55 5.50
CA SER A 6 21.12 -4.84 4.70
C SER A 6 20.53 -4.01 3.56
N MET A 7 19.42 -4.47 2.95
CA MET A 7 18.86 -3.84 1.76
C MET A 7 17.64 -2.97 2.07
N LEU A 8 16.70 -3.46 2.89
CA LEU A 8 15.42 -2.81 3.09
C LEU A 8 15.35 -1.95 4.35
N SER A 9 16.03 -2.34 5.46
CA SER A 9 15.93 -1.54 6.68
C SER A 9 16.37 -0.09 6.51
N PRO A 10 17.49 0.24 5.82
CA PRO A 10 17.87 1.63 5.57
C PRO A 10 16.84 2.38 4.74
N VAL A 11 16.26 1.72 3.73
CA VAL A 11 15.23 2.31 2.86
C VAL A 11 13.95 2.60 3.64
N ILE A 12 13.51 1.67 4.47
CA ILE A 12 12.32 1.85 5.30
C ILE A 12 12.51 3.03 6.25
N ASP A 13 13.61 3.07 7.00
CA ASP A 13 13.84 4.09 8.01
C ASP A 13 14.11 5.47 7.37
N SER A 14 14.74 5.55 6.22
CA SER A 14 14.91 6.82 5.49
C SER A 14 13.60 7.33 4.90
N THR A 15 12.73 6.46 4.41
CA THR A 15 11.46 6.85 3.78
C THR A 15 10.38 7.18 4.80
N LEU A 16 10.21 6.34 5.82
CA LEU A 16 9.18 6.54 6.84
C LEU A 16 9.63 7.49 7.97
N GLY A 17 10.92 7.70 8.09
CA GLY A 17 11.53 8.54 9.12
C GLY A 17 11.77 7.79 10.44
N GLN A 18 12.45 8.47 11.35
CA GLN A 18 12.74 7.94 12.68
C GLN A 18 11.45 7.87 13.51
N ARG A 19 11.01 6.66 13.86
CA ARG A 19 9.81 6.46 14.67
C ARG A 19 10.02 6.77 16.15
N CYS A 20 11.13 6.30 16.71
CA CYS A 20 11.40 6.43 18.13
C CYS A 20 12.82 6.93 18.38
N ARG A 21 12.96 7.91 19.29
CA ARG A 21 14.27 8.41 19.73
C ARG A 21 14.90 7.53 20.83
N SER A 22 14.11 6.71 21.49
CA SER A 22 14.57 5.81 22.54
C SER A 22 15.19 4.55 21.96
N ILE A 23 16.29 4.08 22.53
CA ILE A 23 16.95 2.81 22.18
C ILE A 23 16.03 1.61 22.44
N ILE A 24 15.09 1.74 23.38
CA ILE A 24 14.14 0.66 23.72
C ILE A 24 12.99 0.58 22.71
N GLY A 25 12.67 1.69 22.04
CA GLY A 25 11.60 1.72 21.05
C GLY A 25 11.94 0.97 19.76
N TYR A 26 10.90 0.57 19.02
CA TYR A 26 11.06 -0.08 17.73
C TYR A 26 11.04 0.95 16.59
N GLN A 27 11.96 0.81 15.64
CA GLN A 27 11.97 1.58 14.39
C GLN A 27 10.99 0.97 13.37
N PHE A 28 10.65 1.71 12.32
CA PHE A 28 9.75 1.20 11.29
C PHE A 28 10.31 -0.03 10.58
N SER A 29 11.61 -0.11 10.36
CA SER A 29 12.26 -1.28 9.77
C SER A 29 12.06 -2.55 10.61
N GLU A 30 12.17 -2.47 11.92
CA GLU A 30 11.94 -3.60 12.84
C GLU A 30 10.46 -4.04 12.83
N ILE A 31 9.54 -3.06 12.71
CA ILE A 31 8.10 -3.32 12.64
C ILE A 31 7.72 -3.97 11.33
N VAL A 32 8.18 -3.43 10.19
CA VAL A 32 7.92 -4.01 8.87
C VAL A 32 8.51 -5.42 8.79
N ARG A 33 9.71 -5.62 9.30
CA ARG A 33 10.33 -6.96 9.37
C ARG A 33 9.48 -7.92 10.19
N SER A 34 8.98 -7.50 11.35
CA SER A 34 8.12 -8.33 12.19
C SER A 34 6.82 -8.69 11.47
N LEU A 35 6.20 -7.75 10.77
CA LEU A 35 5.00 -7.97 9.94
C LEU A 35 5.30 -8.93 8.77
N MET A 36 6.39 -8.72 8.04
CA MET A 36 6.79 -9.62 6.95
C MET A 36 7.06 -11.04 7.42
N SER A 37 7.58 -11.20 8.65
CA SER A 37 7.82 -12.52 9.24
C SER A 37 6.53 -13.35 9.36
N VAL A 38 5.37 -12.71 9.57
CA VAL A 38 4.06 -13.38 9.59
C VAL A 38 3.84 -14.09 8.25
N TYR A 39 3.94 -13.35 7.15
CA TYR A 39 3.69 -13.89 5.82
C TYR A 39 4.71 -14.95 5.41
N PHE A 40 6.00 -14.74 5.71
CA PHE A 40 7.05 -15.73 5.43
C PHE A 40 6.87 -17.04 6.19
N CYS A 41 6.25 -16.99 7.37
CA CYS A 41 5.98 -18.18 8.19
C CYS A 41 4.57 -18.76 7.96
N GLY A 42 3.82 -18.25 6.96
CA GLY A 42 2.50 -18.76 6.61
C GLY A 42 1.37 -18.27 7.53
N GLY A 43 1.61 -17.22 8.31
CA GLY A 43 0.57 -16.56 9.11
C GLY A 43 -0.40 -15.76 8.23
N SER A 44 -1.58 -15.49 8.76
CA SER A 44 -2.67 -14.82 8.04
C SER A 44 -3.10 -13.48 8.65
N CYS A 45 -2.71 -13.21 9.88
CA CYS A 45 -3.07 -11.98 10.59
C CYS A 45 -1.91 -11.46 11.45
N VAL A 46 -1.99 -10.19 11.85
CA VAL A 46 -0.93 -9.54 12.63
C VAL A 46 -0.75 -10.18 14.00
N GLU A 47 -1.81 -10.72 14.59
CA GLU A 47 -1.83 -11.40 15.88
C GLU A 47 -0.93 -12.64 15.89
N ASP A 48 -0.67 -13.26 14.74
CA ASP A 48 0.23 -14.41 14.62
C ASP A 48 1.67 -14.09 15.02
N VAL A 49 2.10 -12.81 14.94
CA VAL A 49 3.38 -12.40 15.48
C VAL A 49 3.49 -12.76 16.96
N THR A 50 2.50 -12.36 17.75
CA THR A 50 2.53 -12.55 19.21
C THR A 50 2.22 -13.98 19.60
N SER A 51 1.22 -14.60 18.98
CA SER A 51 0.70 -15.91 19.36
C SER A 51 1.58 -17.07 18.89
N GLN A 52 2.24 -16.93 17.72
CA GLN A 52 2.96 -18.01 17.08
C GLN A 52 4.46 -17.76 16.94
N LEU A 53 4.86 -16.54 16.52
CA LEU A 53 6.23 -16.30 16.07
C LEU A 53 7.16 -15.73 17.13
N MET A 54 6.68 -14.85 18.00
CA MET A 54 7.53 -14.08 18.92
C MET A 54 8.38 -15.01 19.80
N ARG A 55 7.83 -16.11 20.30
CA ARG A 55 8.55 -17.09 21.09
C ARG A 55 9.75 -17.67 20.34
N HIS A 56 9.60 -17.96 19.05
CA HIS A 56 10.66 -18.56 18.23
C HIS A 56 11.68 -17.52 17.78
N LEU A 57 11.21 -16.35 17.39
CA LEU A 57 12.06 -15.25 16.92
C LEU A 57 12.93 -14.67 18.05
N SER A 58 12.48 -14.75 19.32
CA SER A 58 13.25 -14.28 20.49
C SER A 58 14.53 -15.05 20.75
N TYR A 59 14.67 -16.26 20.18
CA TYR A 59 15.93 -17.03 20.28
C TYR A 59 17.00 -16.53 19.29
N HIS A 60 16.65 -15.70 18.33
CA HIS A 60 17.61 -15.14 17.40
C HIS A 60 18.40 -13.99 18.06
N PRO A 61 19.74 -14.04 18.10
CA PRO A 61 20.55 -13.13 18.93
C PRO A 61 20.45 -11.65 18.54
N THR A 62 20.15 -11.36 17.30
CA THR A 62 20.13 -9.99 16.77
C THR A 62 18.75 -9.50 16.32
N LEU A 63 17.73 -10.38 16.39
CA LEU A 63 16.40 -10.06 15.88
C LEU A 63 15.53 -9.49 17.00
N ARG A 64 15.17 -8.21 16.89
CA ARG A 64 14.16 -7.61 17.75
C ARG A 64 12.78 -7.73 17.05
N THR A 65 11.89 -8.49 17.66
CA THR A 65 10.52 -8.70 17.18
C THR A 65 9.56 -7.97 18.11
N CYS A 66 8.67 -7.16 17.54
CA CYS A 66 7.65 -6.44 18.29
C CYS A 66 6.32 -7.21 18.34
N SER A 67 5.46 -6.88 19.30
CA SER A 67 4.14 -7.46 19.44
C SER A 67 3.17 -6.97 18.33
N SER A 68 2.10 -7.70 18.10
CA SER A 68 1.00 -7.31 17.22
C SER A 68 0.45 -5.91 17.53
N ASP A 69 0.26 -5.59 18.83
CA ASP A 69 -0.19 -4.26 19.24
C ASP A 69 0.78 -3.15 18.83
N THR A 70 2.08 -3.42 18.87
CA THR A 70 3.09 -2.46 18.42
C THR A 70 3.02 -2.25 16.90
N ILE A 71 2.80 -3.32 16.14
CA ILE A 71 2.62 -3.25 14.69
C ILE A 71 1.36 -2.44 14.36
N LEU A 72 0.22 -2.76 14.95
CA LEU A 72 -1.04 -2.05 14.71
C LEU A 72 -0.95 -0.56 15.08
N ARG A 73 -0.26 -0.24 16.17
CA ARG A 73 0.00 1.15 16.57
C ARG A 73 0.86 1.88 15.54
N ALA A 74 1.91 1.25 15.05
CA ALA A 74 2.77 1.83 14.03
C ALA A 74 2.06 2.03 12.68
N ILE A 75 1.19 1.10 12.29
CA ILE A 75 0.32 1.27 11.11
C ILE A 75 -0.57 2.51 11.30
N LYS A 76 -1.14 2.68 12.50
CA LYS A 76 -1.96 3.85 12.82
C LYS A 76 -1.15 5.16 12.79
N GLU A 77 0.11 5.15 13.22
CA GLU A 77 1.01 6.31 13.14
C GLU A 77 1.30 6.75 11.69
N LEU A 78 1.17 5.85 10.72
CA LEU A 78 1.35 6.10 9.28
C LEU A 78 0.05 6.51 8.58
N THR A 79 -1.07 6.58 9.29
CA THR A 79 -2.35 7.02 8.72
C THR A 79 -2.23 8.45 8.18
N GLN A 80 -2.76 8.68 7.00
CA GLN A 80 -2.84 9.97 6.34
C GLN A 80 -4.32 10.39 6.23
N GLU A 81 -4.55 11.70 6.18
CA GLU A 81 -5.88 12.24 5.90
C GLU A 81 -6.31 11.87 4.48
N ASN A 82 -7.59 11.55 4.33
CA ASN A 82 -8.18 11.31 3.03
C ASN A 82 -8.32 12.62 2.24
N ILE A 83 -8.22 12.52 0.92
CA ILE A 83 -8.64 13.58 0.02
C ILE A 83 -10.11 13.34 -0.32
N SER A 84 -10.96 14.31 -0.01
CA SER A 84 -12.39 14.21 -0.28
C SER A 84 -12.76 15.01 -1.52
N TYR A 85 -13.49 14.38 -2.43
CA TYR A 85 -14.04 15.03 -3.63
C TYR A 85 -15.55 14.94 -3.62
N THR A 86 -16.21 16.06 -3.92
CA THR A 86 -17.67 16.11 -4.02
C THR A 86 -18.11 16.13 -5.46
N SER A 87 -19.03 15.23 -5.82
CA SER A 87 -19.62 15.16 -7.16
C SER A 87 -20.64 16.29 -7.38
N ASP A 88 -21.00 16.54 -8.65
CA ASP A 88 -22.03 17.51 -9.04
C ASP A 88 -23.40 17.23 -8.41
N GLN A 89 -23.64 15.98 -7.97
CA GLN A 89 -24.85 15.57 -7.25
C GLN A 89 -24.75 15.78 -5.73
N GLY A 90 -23.69 16.41 -5.24
CA GLY A 90 -23.47 16.67 -3.82
C GLY A 90 -23.00 15.46 -2.99
N LYS A 91 -22.63 14.35 -3.65
CA LYS A 91 -22.12 13.17 -2.96
C LYS A 91 -20.59 13.23 -2.83
N THR A 92 -20.09 13.08 -1.62
CA THR A 92 -18.65 13.09 -1.31
C THR A 92 -18.09 11.68 -1.28
N TYR A 93 -16.86 11.52 -1.80
CA TYR A 93 -16.10 10.28 -1.81
C TYR A 93 -14.70 10.55 -1.30
N ASP A 94 -14.17 9.62 -0.55
CA ASP A 94 -12.86 9.69 0.07
C ASP A 94 -11.83 8.85 -0.69
N PHE A 95 -10.64 9.44 -0.83
CA PHE A 95 -9.47 8.80 -1.45
C PHE A 95 -8.31 8.82 -0.46
N ASN A 96 -7.71 7.67 -0.21
CA ASN A 96 -6.49 7.56 0.59
C ASN A 96 -5.31 7.28 -0.32
N THR A 97 -4.39 8.25 -0.40
CA THR A 97 -3.25 8.21 -1.33
C THR A 97 -2.10 7.35 -0.82
N ALA A 98 -2.04 7.11 0.49
CA ALA A 98 -0.98 6.34 1.14
C ALA A 98 0.45 6.76 0.70
N ASP A 99 0.70 8.07 0.53
CA ASP A 99 1.89 8.62 -0.13
C ASP A 99 3.21 8.07 0.42
N LYS A 100 3.37 8.03 1.76
CA LYS A 100 4.58 7.49 2.38
C LYS A 100 4.80 6.01 2.07
N LEU A 101 3.71 5.22 2.05
CA LEU A 101 3.79 3.79 1.78
C LEU A 101 4.04 3.52 0.30
N ASN A 102 3.44 4.30 -0.60
CA ASN A 102 3.73 4.22 -2.02
C ASN A 102 5.17 4.64 -2.35
N THR A 103 5.67 5.70 -1.70
CA THR A 103 7.08 6.08 -1.82
C THR A 103 8.00 4.97 -1.31
N LEU A 104 7.67 4.35 -0.16
CA LEU A 104 8.43 3.23 0.37
C LEU A 104 8.43 2.04 -0.60
N LEU A 105 7.29 1.74 -1.21
CA LEU A 105 7.16 0.63 -2.16
C LEU A 105 8.09 0.82 -3.36
N ILE A 106 8.09 1.99 -3.99
CA ILE A 106 9.00 2.30 -5.10
C ILE A 106 10.45 2.26 -4.66
N ASN A 107 10.81 2.92 -3.54
CA ASN A 107 12.17 2.93 -3.02
C ASN A 107 12.70 1.51 -2.72
N ALA A 108 11.82 0.63 -2.20
CA ALA A 108 12.17 -0.76 -1.95
C ALA A 108 12.43 -1.53 -3.26
N LEU A 109 11.59 -1.33 -4.28
CA LEU A 109 11.77 -1.98 -5.59
C LEU A 109 13.05 -1.49 -6.30
N VAL A 110 13.38 -0.20 -6.17
CA VAL A 110 14.64 0.35 -6.70
C VAL A 110 15.84 -0.21 -5.94
N SER A 111 15.79 -0.24 -4.61
CA SER A 111 16.91 -0.74 -3.78
C SER A 111 17.20 -2.22 -3.98
N THR A 112 16.20 -3.00 -4.34
CA THR A 112 16.35 -4.43 -4.66
C THR A 112 16.73 -4.70 -6.12
N GLY A 113 16.80 -3.65 -6.96
CA GLY A 113 17.11 -3.76 -8.39
C GLY A 113 15.94 -4.27 -9.25
N GLU A 114 14.74 -4.37 -8.68
CA GLU A 114 13.52 -4.78 -9.39
C GLU A 114 12.96 -3.67 -10.29
N LEU A 115 13.21 -2.42 -9.94
CA LEU A 115 13.07 -1.25 -10.80
C LEU A 115 14.41 -0.53 -10.89
N LYS A 116 14.70 0.02 -12.06
CA LYS A 116 15.92 0.78 -12.28
C LYS A 116 15.59 2.19 -12.76
N GLU A 117 16.39 3.14 -12.29
CA GLU A 117 16.31 4.51 -12.77
C GLU A 117 16.62 4.60 -14.27
N ILE A 118 16.00 5.55 -14.93
CA ILE A 118 16.19 5.84 -16.37
C ILE A 118 15.68 4.73 -17.31
N GLU A 119 15.25 3.58 -16.80
CA GLU A 119 14.58 2.55 -17.60
C GLU A 119 13.10 2.90 -17.86
N GLU A 120 12.59 2.37 -18.97
CA GLU A 120 11.20 2.56 -19.41
C GLU A 120 10.38 1.30 -19.14
N TYR A 121 9.18 1.48 -18.58
CA TYR A 121 8.31 0.38 -18.17
C TYR A 121 6.90 0.51 -18.75
N ASP A 122 6.30 -0.62 -19.08
CA ASP A 122 4.88 -0.71 -19.34
C ASP A 122 4.14 -0.82 -18.01
N VAL A 123 3.13 0.02 -17.81
CA VAL A 123 2.34 0.09 -16.57
C VAL A 123 0.90 -0.31 -16.87
N ASP A 124 0.37 -1.22 -16.08
CA ASP A 124 -1.03 -1.61 -16.07
C ASP A 124 -1.73 -1.02 -14.84
N PHE A 125 -2.95 -0.52 -15.06
CA PHE A 125 -3.82 -0.03 -14.00
C PHE A 125 -5.18 -0.73 -14.04
N ASP A 126 -5.63 -1.20 -12.89
CA ASP A 126 -6.99 -1.72 -12.70
C ASP A 126 -7.49 -1.42 -11.29
N HIS A 127 -8.83 -1.39 -11.13
CA HIS A 127 -9.45 -1.33 -9.82
C HIS A 127 -9.74 -2.72 -9.30
N GLN A 128 -9.44 -2.91 -8.02
CA GLN A 128 -9.80 -4.10 -7.28
C GLN A 128 -10.95 -3.79 -6.32
N PHE A 129 -11.67 -4.82 -5.88
CA PHE A 129 -12.60 -4.70 -4.78
C PHE A 129 -12.05 -5.45 -3.57
N LEU A 130 -12.05 -4.78 -2.44
CA LEU A 130 -11.66 -5.36 -1.17
C LEU A 130 -12.89 -5.40 -0.26
N GLU A 131 -13.49 -6.58 -0.14
CA GLU A 131 -14.61 -6.81 0.77
C GLU A 131 -14.14 -6.73 2.23
N THR A 132 -14.90 -6.02 3.06
CA THR A 132 -14.56 -5.84 4.47
C THR A 132 -15.79 -5.38 5.24
N GLU A 133 -15.86 -5.74 6.52
CA GLU A 133 -16.88 -5.31 7.47
C GLU A 133 -16.48 -4.12 8.33
N LYS A 134 -15.40 -3.39 7.95
CA LYS A 134 -14.98 -2.21 8.69
C LYS A 134 -16.05 -1.12 8.67
N TYR A 135 -16.13 -0.36 9.76
CA TYR A 135 -17.18 0.64 10.00
C TYR A 135 -17.24 1.77 8.94
N ASP A 136 -16.13 2.06 8.28
CA ASP A 136 -16.00 3.09 7.24
C ASP A 136 -16.16 2.53 5.81
N ALA A 137 -16.31 1.21 5.67
CA ALA A 137 -16.54 0.57 4.38
C ALA A 137 -17.88 1.02 3.76
N LYS A 138 -17.89 1.25 2.45
CA LYS A 138 -19.08 1.69 1.72
C LYS A 138 -19.66 0.54 0.87
N PRO A 139 -21.00 0.52 0.65
CA PRO A 139 -21.62 -0.45 -0.23
C PRO A 139 -21.05 -0.36 -1.64
N THR A 140 -20.59 -1.48 -2.19
CA THR A 140 -20.13 -1.58 -3.57
C THR A 140 -21.30 -1.86 -4.54
N TYR A 141 -21.10 -1.66 -5.84
CA TYR A 141 -22.12 -2.06 -6.82
C TYR A 141 -22.33 -3.58 -6.87
N LYS A 142 -21.38 -4.37 -6.34
CA LYS A 142 -21.48 -5.82 -6.20
C LYS A 142 -22.28 -6.26 -4.99
N LYS A 143 -22.89 -5.32 -4.25
CA LYS A 143 -23.76 -5.54 -3.09
C LYS A 143 -23.07 -6.07 -1.82
N PHE A 144 -21.76 -5.84 -1.66
CA PHE A 144 -21.06 -6.04 -0.39
C PHE A 144 -20.45 -4.71 0.09
N LEU A 145 -20.08 -4.66 1.37
CA LEU A 145 -19.33 -3.53 1.95
C LEU A 145 -17.85 -3.68 1.60
N GLY A 146 -17.20 -2.60 1.23
CA GLY A 146 -15.77 -2.67 0.92
C GLY A 146 -15.16 -1.38 0.46
N TYR A 147 -13.89 -1.51 0.08
CA TYR A 147 -13.10 -0.46 -0.57
C TYR A 147 -12.85 -0.80 -2.03
N ARG A 148 -12.38 0.20 -2.76
CA ARG A 148 -12.08 0.06 -4.17
C ARG A 148 -10.71 0.65 -4.50
N PRO A 149 -9.62 -0.02 -4.12
CA PRO A 149 -8.28 0.42 -4.48
C PRO A 149 -8.06 0.38 -6.00
N GLY A 150 -7.44 1.44 -6.51
CA GLY A 150 -6.77 1.46 -7.80
C GLY A 150 -5.34 0.95 -7.63
N VAL A 151 -4.96 -0.04 -8.42
CA VAL A 151 -3.67 -0.72 -8.33
C VAL A 151 -2.89 -0.54 -9.62
N TYR A 152 -1.64 -0.11 -9.53
CA TYR A 152 -0.71 0.01 -10.63
C TYR A 152 0.34 -1.09 -10.57
N VAL A 153 0.62 -1.70 -11.70
CA VAL A 153 1.48 -2.87 -11.80
C VAL A 153 2.50 -2.66 -12.93
N ILE A 154 3.75 -3.01 -12.68
CA ILE A 154 4.82 -3.15 -13.68
C ILE A 154 5.23 -4.61 -13.70
N GLY A 155 4.92 -5.31 -14.81
CA GLY A 155 5.12 -6.76 -14.89
C GLY A 155 4.27 -7.50 -13.86
N ASP A 156 4.90 -8.13 -12.88
CA ASP A 156 4.28 -8.84 -11.75
C ASP A 156 4.33 -8.06 -10.43
N LYS A 157 4.80 -6.81 -10.45
CA LYS A 157 5.06 -6.01 -9.26
C LYS A 157 4.03 -4.91 -9.09
N ILE A 158 3.40 -4.84 -7.92
CA ILE A 158 2.60 -3.69 -7.53
C ILE A 158 3.56 -2.53 -7.26
N VAL A 159 3.30 -1.38 -7.89
CA VAL A 159 4.15 -0.18 -7.77
C VAL A 159 3.44 1.01 -7.12
N TYR A 160 2.11 0.99 -7.07
CA TYR A 160 1.32 2.03 -6.43
C TYR A 160 -0.09 1.53 -6.11
N ILE A 161 -0.62 1.96 -4.97
CA ILE A 161 -1.99 1.68 -4.56
C ILE A 161 -2.61 2.96 -4.03
N GLU A 162 -3.79 3.32 -4.54
CA GLU A 162 -4.60 4.40 -3.99
C GLU A 162 -6.00 3.87 -3.68
N ASN A 163 -6.41 3.96 -2.42
CA ASN A 163 -7.71 3.45 -2.01
C ASN A 163 -8.80 4.50 -2.22
N SER A 164 -9.98 4.06 -2.61
CA SER A 164 -11.19 4.88 -2.66
C SER A 164 -12.37 4.15 -2.07
N ASP A 165 -13.42 4.91 -1.76
CA ASP A 165 -14.69 4.35 -1.28
C ASP A 165 -15.24 3.29 -2.24
N GLY A 166 -15.80 2.21 -1.70
CA GLY A 166 -16.32 1.08 -2.48
C GLY A 166 -17.41 1.44 -3.50
N ASN A 167 -18.11 2.56 -3.28
CA ASN A 167 -19.15 3.06 -4.16
C ASN A 167 -18.68 4.17 -5.13
N THR A 168 -17.39 4.47 -5.16
CA THR A 168 -16.82 5.47 -6.08
C THR A 168 -16.93 4.99 -7.53
N ASN A 169 -17.35 5.88 -8.44
CA ASN A 169 -17.35 5.55 -9.87
C ASN A 169 -15.91 5.43 -10.38
N VAL A 170 -15.64 4.46 -11.28
CA VAL A 170 -14.31 4.21 -11.87
C VAL A 170 -13.67 5.44 -12.50
N ARG A 171 -14.46 6.36 -13.03
CA ARG A 171 -13.96 7.55 -13.73
C ARG A 171 -13.81 8.77 -12.83
N PHE A 172 -14.38 8.70 -11.62
CA PHE A 172 -14.42 9.85 -10.73
C PHE A 172 -13.02 10.10 -10.16
N HIS A 173 -12.44 11.26 -10.47
CA HIS A 173 -11.08 11.69 -10.10
C HIS A 173 -9.95 10.72 -10.48
N GLN A 174 -10.17 9.81 -11.43
CA GLN A 174 -9.15 8.88 -11.91
C GLN A 174 -7.94 9.61 -12.51
N ALA A 175 -8.15 10.71 -13.20
CA ALA A 175 -7.06 11.52 -13.76
C ALA A 175 -6.14 12.10 -12.66
N ASP A 176 -6.70 12.45 -11.50
CA ASP A 176 -5.91 12.97 -10.38
C ASP A 176 -5.08 11.86 -9.72
N THR A 177 -5.63 10.65 -9.59
CA THR A 177 -4.90 9.46 -9.18
C THR A 177 -3.73 9.16 -10.13
N HIS A 178 -3.97 9.20 -11.44
CA HIS A 178 -2.90 8.99 -12.43
C HIS A 178 -1.82 10.06 -12.32
N LYS A 179 -2.17 11.34 -12.14
CA LYS A 179 -1.19 12.42 -11.95
C LYS A 179 -0.28 12.18 -10.73
N ARG A 180 -0.85 11.77 -9.59
CA ARG A 180 -0.08 11.46 -8.38
C ARG A 180 0.89 10.30 -8.62
N PHE A 181 0.42 9.23 -9.26
CA PHE A 181 1.26 8.09 -9.63
C PHE A 181 2.42 8.49 -10.53
N PHE A 182 2.15 9.21 -11.64
CA PHE A 182 3.20 9.63 -12.57
C PHE A 182 4.19 10.59 -11.92
N ALA A 183 3.73 11.50 -11.08
CA ALA A 183 4.60 12.41 -10.34
C ALA A 183 5.54 11.64 -9.38
N LEU A 184 5.06 10.56 -8.75
CA LEU A 184 5.90 9.70 -7.91
C LEU A 184 6.96 8.98 -8.73
N LEU A 185 6.63 8.38 -9.89
CA LEU A 185 7.61 7.73 -10.77
C LEU A 185 8.65 8.73 -11.29
N GLU A 186 8.22 9.91 -11.71
CA GLU A 186 9.11 10.98 -12.19
C GLU A 186 10.08 11.41 -11.10
N SER A 187 9.64 11.53 -9.85
CA SER A 187 10.51 11.86 -8.70
C SER A 187 11.60 10.82 -8.44
N GLN A 188 11.44 9.61 -8.96
CA GLN A 188 12.39 8.49 -8.87
C GLN A 188 13.12 8.23 -10.20
N ASN A 189 13.02 9.15 -11.17
CA ASN A 189 13.61 9.01 -12.51
C ASN A 189 13.19 7.74 -13.26
N ILE A 190 12.01 7.19 -12.98
CA ILE A 190 11.44 6.02 -13.65
C ILE A 190 10.54 6.51 -14.79
N ARG A 191 10.74 5.98 -15.98
CA ARG A 191 9.99 6.38 -17.19
C ARG A 191 8.89 5.38 -17.51
N VAL A 192 7.78 5.87 -18.09
CA VAL A 192 6.69 5.04 -18.57
C VAL A 192 6.71 5.02 -20.08
N ASN A 193 6.89 3.83 -20.67
CA ASN A 193 6.80 3.60 -22.10
C ASN A 193 5.34 3.51 -22.56
N ARG A 194 4.53 2.71 -21.87
CA ARG A 194 3.13 2.50 -22.17
C ARG A 194 2.31 2.45 -20.89
N PHE A 195 1.16 3.09 -20.92
CA PHE A 195 0.18 3.02 -19.84
C PHE A 195 -1.12 2.38 -20.32
N ARG A 196 -1.57 1.32 -19.67
CA ARG A 196 -2.82 0.62 -19.94
C ARG A 196 -3.74 0.73 -18.74
N ALA A 197 -4.91 1.34 -18.93
CA ALA A 197 -5.95 1.39 -17.91
C ALA A 197 -7.15 0.55 -18.38
N ARG A 198 -7.56 -0.44 -17.60
CA ARG A 198 -8.80 -1.18 -17.85
C ARG A 198 -9.99 -0.33 -17.41
N LEU A 199 -10.62 0.31 -18.39
CA LEU A 199 -11.94 0.90 -18.22
C LEU A 199 -12.98 -0.23 -18.43
N ARG A 200 -13.54 -0.77 -17.36
CA ARG A 200 -14.75 -1.61 -17.48
C ARG A 200 -15.89 -0.67 -17.87
N PHE A 201 -16.25 -0.66 -19.13
CA PHE A 201 -17.51 -0.12 -19.59
C PHE A 201 -18.62 -1.03 -19.07
N LEU A 202 -19.32 -0.62 -18.01
CA LEU A 202 -20.67 -1.10 -17.80
C LEU A 202 -21.49 -0.47 -18.94
N LEU A 203 -21.72 -1.24 -19.99
CA LEU A 203 -22.83 -0.99 -20.90
C LEU A 203 -24.08 -1.16 -20.04
N GLU A 204 -24.59 -0.07 -19.48
CA GLU A 204 -25.98 -0.01 -19.08
C GLU A 204 -26.79 -0.17 -20.36
N GLY A 205 -27.18 -1.42 -20.59
CA GLY A 205 -28.17 -1.74 -21.59
C GLY A 205 -29.46 -1.05 -21.20
N ASN A 206 -29.77 0.08 -21.85
CA ASN A 206 -31.13 0.55 -21.99
C ASN A 206 -31.94 -0.62 -22.57
N ARG A 207 -32.68 -1.34 -21.72
CA ARG A 207 -33.87 -2.07 -22.16
C ARG A 207 -35.07 -1.24 -21.75
N GLN A 208 -35.65 -0.66 -22.78
CA GLN A 208 -37.04 -0.20 -22.77
C GLN A 208 -37.97 -1.34 -22.37
#